data_a332977473b0a6a6e3a4fe189ed1022c
#
_entry.id   a332977473b0a6a6e3a4fe189ed1022c
#
_cell.length_a   1.000
_cell.length_b   1.000
_cell.length_c   1.000
_cell.angle_alpha   90.00
_cell.angle_beta   90.00
_cell.angle_gamma   90.00
#
_symmetry.space_group_name_H-M   'P 1'
#
loop_
_entity.id
_entity.type
_entity.pdbx_description
1 polymer ?
#
loop_
_entity_poly.entity_id
_entity_poly.type
_entity_poly.pdbx_seq_one_letter_code
_entity_poly.pdbx_strand_id
1 'polypeptide(L)'
;MITIGLTGGIGSGKSTVSLMLKTAGFEIIDADIIARDVLKKYPEILEKVKIEFGAGFFDWRGDFRRKEFGNHIFRFPKQRKKYEEIIIPYIKREIFESMDKHKKNGTKILVLDAPTLIENDLHKEVDYVILVWVDQNTQIQRVRARDGISREDAINRINS
;
A
#
# COMPACT_ATOMS: atom_id res chain seq x y z
N MET A 1 23.35 -5.88 -2.93
CA MET A 1 22.24 -4.92 -3.12
C MET A 1 21.88 -4.35 -1.77
N ILE A 2 21.81 -3.04 -1.66
CA ILE A 2 21.30 -2.34 -0.47
C ILE A 2 19.82 -2.10 -0.68
N THR A 3 19.01 -2.40 0.32
CA THR A 3 17.56 -2.20 0.30
C THR A 3 17.14 -1.13 1.30
N ILE A 4 16.34 -0.19 0.85
CA ILE A 4 15.84 0.93 1.65
C ILE A 4 14.31 0.89 1.66
N GLY A 5 13.71 0.75 2.83
CA GLY A 5 12.27 0.91 3.00
C GLY A 5 11.90 2.38 3.11
N LEU A 6 10.97 2.84 2.30
CA LEU A 6 10.40 4.19 2.37
C LEU A 6 8.98 4.11 2.90
N THR A 7 8.71 4.76 4.01
CA THR A 7 7.38 4.81 4.62
C THR A 7 7.03 6.21 5.11
N GLY A 8 5.77 6.42 5.41
CA GLY A 8 5.25 7.69 5.90
C GLY A 8 3.73 7.69 5.89
N GLY A 9 3.12 8.42 6.82
CA GLY A 9 1.67 8.54 6.93
C GLY A 9 1.04 9.29 5.76
N ILE A 10 -0.27 9.21 5.67
CA ILE A 10 -1.07 9.98 4.71
C ILE A 10 -0.75 11.48 4.83
N GLY A 11 -0.53 12.16 3.73
CA GLY A 11 -0.20 13.60 3.73
C GLY A 11 1.20 13.96 4.25
N SER A 12 2.09 12.98 4.45
CA SER A 12 3.46 13.22 4.91
C SER A 12 4.40 13.77 3.82
N GLY A 13 4.07 13.55 2.55
CA GLY A 13 4.94 13.87 1.42
C GLY A 13 5.78 12.69 0.93
N LYS A 14 5.45 11.47 1.36
CA LYS A 14 6.15 10.23 0.93
C LYS A 14 6.19 10.08 -0.60
N SER A 15 5.09 10.37 -1.29
CA SER A 15 5.02 10.30 -2.76
C SER A 15 6.00 11.27 -3.45
N THR A 16 6.22 12.45 -2.89
CA THR A 16 7.20 13.41 -3.38
C THR A 16 8.62 12.86 -3.22
N VAL A 17 8.94 12.28 -2.07
CA VAL A 17 10.25 11.65 -1.82
C VAL A 17 10.46 10.47 -2.76
N SER A 18 9.45 9.61 -2.94
CA SER A 18 9.49 8.48 -3.87
C SER A 18 9.79 8.94 -5.30
N LEU A 19 9.13 10.01 -5.77
CA LEU A 19 9.38 10.59 -7.08
C LEU A 19 10.80 11.15 -7.21
N MET A 20 11.29 11.82 -6.18
CA MET A 20 12.68 12.36 -6.17
C MET A 20 13.70 11.23 -6.29
N LEU A 21 13.53 10.13 -5.56
CA LEU A 21 14.40 8.96 -5.62
C LEU A 21 14.36 8.32 -7.01
N LYS A 22 13.15 8.16 -7.59
CA LYS A 22 12.99 7.65 -8.95
C LYS A 22 13.69 8.53 -9.99
N THR A 23 13.53 9.84 -9.88
CA THR A 23 14.18 10.81 -10.78
C THR A 23 15.71 10.79 -10.64
N ALA A 24 16.21 10.51 -9.44
CA ALA A 24 17.63 10.32 -9.18
C ALA A 24 18.19 8.98 -9.70
N GLY A 25 17.36 8.13 -10.30
CA GLY A 25 17.77 6.88 -10.94
C GLY A 25 17.77 5.65 -10.02
N PHE A 26 17.14 5.74 -8.84
CA PHE A 26 16.96 4.58 -7.98
C PHE A 26 15.85 3.67 -8.50
N GLU A 27 16.07 2.36 -8.41
CA GLU A 27 15.03 1.37 -8.67
C GLU A 27 14.04 1.34 -7.49
N ILE A 28 12.73 1.33 -7.80
CA ILE A 28 11.68 1.41 -6.80
C ILE A 28 10.68 0.28 -6.99
N ILE A 29 10.39 -0.45 -5.91
CA ILE A 29 9.24 -1.34 -5.78
C ILE A 29 8.15 -0.56 -5.06
N ASP A 30 7.02 -0.35 -5.73
CA ASP A 30 5.83 0.32 -5.16
C ASP A 30 4.84 -0.75 -4.68
N ALA A 31 4.68 -0.85 -3.36
CA ALA A 31 3.78 -1.84 -2.76
C ALA A 31 2.30 -1.57 -3.07
N ASP A 32 1.90 -0.32 -3.33
CA ASP A 32 0.52 0.01 -3.71
C ASP A 32 0.20 -0.47 -5.12
N ILE A 33 1.16 -0.39 -6.04
CA ILE A 33 1.02 -0.97 -7.39
C ILE A 33 0.91 -2.49 -7.27
N ILE A 34 1.78 -3.13 -6.51
CA ILE A 34 1.73 -4.59 -6.29
C ILE A 34 0.38 -5.00 -5.70
N ALA A 35 -0.15 -4.28 -4.71
CA ALA A 35 -1.45 -4.58 -4.10
C ALA A 35 -2.62 -4.54 -5.10
N ARG A 36 -2.51 -3.73 -6.14
CA ARG A 36 -3.50 -3.72 -7.24
C ARG A 36 -3.30 -4.86 -8.22
N ASP A 37 -2.06 -5.17 -8.53
CA ASP A 37 -1.70 -6.15 -9.56
C ASP A 37 -1.92 -7.59 -9.10
N VAL A 38 -1.75 -7.88 -7.80
CA VAL A 38 -2.01 -9.22 -7.25
C VAL A 38 -3.46 -9.68 -7.46
N LEU A 39 -4.43 -8.78 -7.48
CA LEU A 39 -5.83 -9.11 -7.74
C LEU A 39 -6.05 -9.65 -9.16
N LYS A 40 -5.24 -9.21 -10.12
CA LYS A 40 -5.26 -9.71 -11.49
C LYS A 40 -4.43 -10.98 -11.65
N LYS A 41 -3.27 -11.00 -11.00
CA LYS A 41 -2.31 -12.11 -11.10
C LYS A 41 -2.77 -13.37 -10.40
N TYR A 42 -3.50 -13.24 -9.29
CA TYR A 42 -3.97 -14.34 -8.45
C TYR A 42 -5.51 -14.33 -8.35
N PRO A 43 -6.23 -14.94 -9.33
CA PRO A 43 -7.70 -14.97 -9.34
C PRO A 43 -8.31 -15.56 -8.07
N GLU A 44 -7.60 -16.46 -7.39
CA GLU A 44 -8.02 -17.07 -6.13
C GLU A 44 -8.22 -16.06 -4.99
N ILE A 45 -7.58 -14.88 -5.06
CA ILE A 45 -7.83 -13.81 -4.07
C ILE A 45 -9.29 -13.37 -4.12
N LEU A 46 -9.81 -13.13 -5.31
CA LEU A 46 -11.20 -12.70 -5.49
C LEU A 46 -12.20 -13.81 -5.11
N GLU A 47 -11.86 -15.07 -5.32
CA GLU A 47 -12.67 -16.19 -4.84
C GLU A 47 -12.72 -16.22 -3.31
N LYS A 48 -11.59 -16.03 -2.64
CA LYS A 48 -11.52 -15.93 -1.16
C LYS A 48 -12.31 -14.72 -0.64
N VAL A 49 -12.20 -13.58 -1.32
CA VAL A 49 -12.99 -12.37 -0.99
C VAL A 49 -14.48 -12.66 -1.12
N LYS A 50 -14.91 -13.33 -2.18
CA LYS A 50 -16.31 -13.70 -2.39
C LYS A 50 -16.85 -14.64 -1.30
N ILE A 51 -16.04 -15.60 -0.87
CA ILE A 51 -16.39 -16.52 0.23
C ILE A 51 -16.53 -15.78 1.55
N GLU A 52 -15.56 -14.91 1.89
CA GLU A 52 -15.50 -14.21 3.18
C GLU A 52 -16.52 -13.05 3.27
N PHE A 53 -16.68 -12.28 2.19
CA PHE A 53 -17.48 -11.04 2.18
C PHE A 53 -18.80 -11.15 1.42
N GLY A 54 -19.05 -12.28 0.74
CA GLY A 54 -20.24 -12.52 -0.05
C GLY A 54 -20.16 -11.99 -1.49
N ALA A 55 -21.16 -12.38 -2.28
CA ALA A 55 -21.26 -12.05 -3.70
C ALA A 55 -21.70 -10.58 -3.98
N GLY A 56 -22.11 -9.84 -2.95
CA GLY A 56 -22.61 -8.46 -3.10
C GLY A 56 -21.59 -7.44 -3.62
N PHE A 57 -20.29 -7.78 -3.55
CA PHE A 57 -19.21 -6.96 -4.11
C PHE A 57 -18.81 -7.36 -5.52
N PHE A 58 -19.62 -8.19 -6.19
CA PHE A 58 -19.43 -8.59 -7.58
C PHE A 58 -20.66 -8.21 -8.36
N ASP A 59 -20.48 -7.73 -9.59
CA ASP A 59 -21.59 -7.38 -10.47
C ASP A 59 -22.22 -8.63 -11.12
N TRP A 60 -23.23 -8.43 -11.96
CA TRP A 60 -23.91 -9.51 -12.67
C TRP A 60 -23.02 -10.26 -13.67
N ARG A 61 -21.90 -9.67 -14.10
CA ARG A 61 -20.87 -10.32 -14.95
C ARG A 61 -19.85 -11.12 -14.12
N GLY A 62 -19.91 -10.98 -12.79
CA GLY A 62 -18.92 -11.54 -11.89
C GLY A 62 -17.68 -10.66 -11.68
N ASP A 63 -17.70 -9.42 -12.17
CA ASP A 63 -16.59 -8.47 -11.99
C ASP A 63 -16.59 -7.87 -10.59
N PHE A 64 -15.40 -7.73 -10.02
CA PHE A 64 -15.22 -7.21 -8.67
C PHE A 64 -15.47 -5.71 -8.59
N ARG A 65 -16.39 -5.32 -7.72
CA ARG A 65 -16.76 -3.92 -7.45
C ARG A 65 -15.76 -3.30 -6.47
N ARG A 66 -14.57 -3.02 -6.97
CA ARG A 66 -13.42 -2.61 -6.17
C ARG A 66 -13.66 -1.34 -5.35
N LYS A 67 -14.34 -0.34 -5.90
CA LYS A 67 -14.59 0.92 -5.22
C LYS A 67 -15.53 0.73 -4.03
N GLU A 68 -16.61 0.01 -4.23
CA GLU A 68 -17.60 -0.28 -3.21
C GLU A 68 -17.01 -1.15 -2.09
N PHE A 69 -16.22 -2.14 -2.46
CA PHE A 69 -15.49 -2.97 -1.50
C PHE A 69 -14.45 -2.16 -0.71
N GLY A 70 -13.68 -1.31 -1.38
CA GLY A 70 -12.71 -0.42 -0.74
C GLY A 70 -13.37 0.50 0.27
N ASN A 71 -14.50 1.10 -0.06
CA ASN A 71 -15.29 1.94 0.85
C ASN A 71 -15.81 1.14 2.06
N HIS A 72 -16.24 -0.10 1.84
CA HIS A 72 -16.72 -0.99 2.89
C HIS A 72 -15.62 -1.32 3.89
N ILE A 73 -14.48 -1.82 3.44
CA ILE A 73 -13.37 -2.19 4.33
C ILE A 73 -12.74 -0.98 5.02
N PHE A 74 -12.74 0.20 4.38
CA PHE A 74 -12.31 1.43 5.00
C PHE A 74 -13.20 1.83 6.19
N ARG A 75 -14.53 1.65 6.05
CA ARG A 75 -15.50 1.98 7.09
C ARG A 75 -15.48 1.01 8.26
N PHE A 76 -15.15 -0.26 8.02
CA PHE A 76 -15.22 -1.34 9.02
C PHE A 76 -13.84 -1.96 9.27
N PRO A 77 -13.09 -1.52 10.32
CA PRO A 77 -11.73 -1.97 10.61
C PRO A 77 -11.58 -3.49 10.77
N LYS A 78 -12.59 -4.17 11.35
CA LYS A 78 -12.56 -5.64 11.47
C LYS A 78 -12.64 -6.34 10.11
N GLN A 79 -13.42 -5.78 9.18
CA GLN A 79 -13.53 -6.31 7.81
C GLN A 79 -12.24 -6.04 7.03
N ARG A 80 -11.64 -4.85 7.22
CA ARG A 80 -10.33 -4.54 6.65
C ARG A 80 -9.26 -5.54 7.09
N LYS A 81 -9.22 -5.87 8.38
CA LYS A 81 -8.27 -6.86 8.90
C LYS A 81 -8.43 -8.23 8.23
N LYS A 82 -9.66 -8.71 8.06
CA LYS A 82 -9.93 -9.96 7.35
C LYS A 82 -9.45 -9.93 5.90
N TYR A 83 -9.66 -8.82 5.21
CA TYR A 83 -9.16 -8.64 3.85
C TYR A 83 -7.63 -8.62 3.79
N GLU A 84 -7.00 -7.92 4.70
CA GLU A 84 -5.53 -7.88 4.82
C GLU A 84 -4.95 -9.27 5.06
N GLU A 85 -5.56 -10.09 5.90
CA GLU A 85 -5.16 -11.49 6.12
C GLU A 85 -5.20 -12.34 4.83
N ILE A 86 -6.11 -12.01 3.91
CA ILE A 86 -6.18 -12.67 2.60
C ILE A 86 -5.09 -12.17 1.65
N ILE A 87 -4.94 -10.85 1.51
CA ILE A 87 -4.15 -10.24 0.42
C ILE A 87 -2.67 -10.07 0.77
N ILE A 88 -2.32 -9.77 2.02
CA ILE A 88 -0.95 -9.47 2.44
C ILE A 88 0.05 -10.59 2.09
N PRO A 89 -0.25 -11.89 2.26
CA PRO A 89 0.66 -12.95 1.86
C PRO A 89 1.04 -12.91 0.37
N TYR A 90 0.10 -12.57 -0.51
CA TYR A 90 0.35 -12.44 -1.95
C TYR A 90 1.18 -11.21 -2.28
N ILE A 91 0.91 -10.08 -1.61
CA ILE A 91 1.70 -8.85 -1.75
C ILE A 91 3.14 -9.10 -1.33
N LYS A 92 3.37 -9.73 -0.18
CA LYS A 92 4.71 -10.06 0.30
C LYS A 92 5.45 -10.97 -0.67
N ARG A 93 4.80 -11.99 -1.20
CA ARG A 93 5.38 -12.87 -2.22
C ARG A 93 5.89 -12.08 -3.42
N GLU A 94 5.06 -11.21 -3.99
CA GLU A 94 5.44 -10.38 -5.13
C GLU A 94 6.58 -9.41 -4.81
N ILE A 95 6.58 -8.82 -3.61
CA ILE A 95 7.66 -7.95 -3.16
C ILE A 95 8.98 -8.75 -3.12
N PHE A 96 9.00 -9.93 -2.50
CA PHE A 96 10.21 -10.73 -2.37
C PHE A 96 10.70 -11.27 -3.71
N GLU A 97 9.80 -11.71 -4.60
CA GLU A 97 10.15 -12.10 -5.95
C GLU A 97 10.75 -10.93 -6.75
N SER A 98 10.19 -9.73 -6.59
CA SER A 98 10.72 -8.52 -7.23
C SER A 98 12.09 -8.13 -6.66
N MET A 99 12.29 -8.22 -5.35
CA MET A 99 13.58 -7.97 -4.72
C MET A 99 14.66 -8.93 -5.22
N ASP A 100 14.33 -10.22 -5.32
CA ASP A 100 15.23 -11.26 -5.86
C ASP A 100 15.59 -10.99 -7.32
N LYS A 101 14.62 -10.58 -8.12
CA LYS A 101 14.85 -10.22 -9.52
C LYS A 101 15.83 -9.04 -9.64
N HIS A 102 15.63 -7.98 -8.85
CA HIS A 102 16.55 -6.84 -8.83
C HIS A 102 17.95 -7.26 -8.38
N LYS A 103 18.05 -8.11 -7.36
CA LYS A 103 19.35 -8.64 -6.91
C LYS A 103 20.07 -9.41 -8.01
N LYS A 104 19.38 -10.30 -8.72
CA LYS A 104 19.94 -11.06 -9.85
C LYS A 104 20.35 -10.18 -11.02
N ASN A 105 19.64 -9.08 -11.24
CA ASN A 105 19.96 -8.10 -12.31
C ASN A 105 21.10 -7.13 -11.93
N GLY A 106 21.70 -7.26 -10.74
CA GLY A 106 22.82 -6.44 -10.32
C GLY A 106 22.43 -5.04 -9.81
N THR A 107 21.16 -4.82 -9.45
CA THR A 107 20.72 -3.58 -8.81
C THR A 107 21.53 -3.32 -7.55
N LYS A 108 22.14 -2.14 -7.45
CA LYS A 108 22.99 -1.78 -6.31
C LYS A 108 22.17 -1.27 -5.12
N ILE A 109 21.20 -0.42 -5.38
CA ILE A 109 20.32 0.16 -4.36
C ILE A 109 18.88 0.02 -4.85
N LEU A 110 18.04 -0.55 -4.01
CA LEU A 110 16.62 -0.76 -4.24
C LEU A 110 15.80 -0.09 -3.17
N VAL A 111 14.77 0.64 -3.55
CA VAL A 111 13.82 1.27 -2.62
C VAL A 111 12.52 0.49 -2.62
N LEU A 112 12.05 0.09 -1.45
CA LEU A 112 10.72 -0.45 -1.24
C LEU A 112 9.81 0.66 -0.68
N ASP A 113 8.98 1.21 -1.54
CA ASP A 113 7.97 2.21 -1.16
C ASP A 113 6.71 1.52 -0.66
N ALA A 114 6.47 1.58 0.64
CA ALA A 114 5.35 0.92 1.29
C ALA A 114 4.79 1.77 2.44
N PRO A 115 3.54 2.24 2.35
CA PRO A 115 2.92 3.01 3.44
C PRO A 115 2.78 2.21 4.74
N THR A 116 2.60 0.89 4.62
CA THR A 116 2.45 -0.05 5.74
C THR A 116 3.70 -0.92 5.96
N LEU A 117 4.88 -0.34 5.72
CA LEU A 117 6.17 -1.04 5.83
C LEU A 117 6.38 -1.66 7.22
N ILE A 118 6.03 -0.92 8.26
CA ILE A 118 6.24 -1.33 9.66
C ILE A 118 5.12 -2.27 10.10
N GLU A 119 3.88 -1.93 9.82
CA GLU A 119 2.68 -2.69 10.19
C GLU A 119 2.67 -4.11 9.60
N ASN A 120 3.27 -4.27 8.43
CA ASN A 120 3.39 -5.57 7.75
C ASN A 120 4.74 -6.26 7.96
N ASP A 121 5.55 -5.78 8.90
CA ASP A 121 6.89 -6.32 9.22
C ASP A 121 7.90 -6.29 8.06
N LEU A 122 7.62 -5.56 6.99
CA LEU A 122 8.52 -5.44 5.83
C LEU A 122 9.80 -4.67 6.16
N HIS A 123 9.79 -3.87 7.22
CA HIS A 123 10.98 -3.17 7.72
C HIS A 123 12.09 -4.13 8.15
N LYS A 124 11.76 -5.38 8.49
CA LYS A 124 12.74 -6.42 8.85
C LYS A 124 13.50 -6.99 7.64
N GLU A 125 13.00 -6.74 6.44
CA GLU A 125 13.53 -7.25 5.18
C GLU A 125 14.38 -6.23 4.40
N VAL A 126 14.56 -5.05 4.98
CA VAL A 126 15.36 -3.96 4.38
C VAL A 126 16.53 -3.58 5.28
N ASP A 127 17.59 -3.03 4.67
CA ASP A 127 18.79 -2.64 5.41
C ASP A 127 18.61 -1.31 6.14
N TYR A 128 17.84 -0.39 5.56
CA TYR A 128 17.57 0.94 6.11
C TYR A 128 16.10 1.31 5.94
N VAL A 129 15.61 2.17 6.83
CA VAL A 129 14.25 2.73 6.75
C VAL A 129 14.33 4.25 6.69
N ILE A 130 13.66 4.82 5.69
CA ILE A 130 13.40 6.26 5.60
C ILE A 130 11.95 6.50 5.99
N LEU A 131 11.75 7.22 7.09
CA LEU A 131 10.43 7.68 7.51
C LEU A 131 10.25 9.14 7.08
N VAL A 132 9.27 9.37 6.20
CA VAL A 132 8.85 10.72 5.84
C VAL A 132 7.79 11.18 6.83
N TRP A 133 8.10 12.25 7.55
CA TRP A 133 7.26 12.75 8.63
C TRP A 133 7.03 14.26 8.51
N VAL A 134 5.84 14.68 8.85
CA VAL A 134 5.48 16.09 9.03
C VAL A 134 4.63 16.23 10.30
N ASP A 135 4.55 17.44 10.84
CA ASP A 135 3.66 17.71 11.98
C ASP A 135 2.19 17.48 11.60
N GLN A 136 1.37 17.21 12.62
CA GLN A 136 -0.05 16.89 12.43
C GLN A 136 -0.84 17.99 11.71
N ASN A 137 -0.57 19.26 12.00
CA ASN A 137 -1.26 20.38 11.36
C ASN A 137 -0.97 20.43 9.85
N THR A 138 0.29 20.27 9.46
CA THR A 138 0.71 20.18 8.06
C THR A 138 0.05 18.98 7.37
N GLN A 139 0.01 17.84 8.05
CA GLN A 139 -0.63 16.62 7.55
C GLN A 139 -2.11 16.83 7.29
N ILE A 140 -2.84 17.43 8.26
CA ILE A 140 -4.26 17.77 8.13
C ILE A 140 -4.50 18.71 6.94
N GLN A 141 -3.71 19.78 6.81
CA GLN A 141 -3.85 20.75 5.73
C GLN A 141 -3.65 20.09 4.36
N ARG A 142 -2.65 19.23 4.21
CA ARG A 142 -2.36 18.52 2.96
C ARG A 142 -3.46 17.54 2.58
N VAL A 143 -3.98 16.77 3.54
CA VAL A 143 -5.08 15.82 3.31
C VAL A 143 -6.36 16.56 2.92
N ARG A 144 -6.68 17.67 3.59
CA ARG A 144 -7.83 18.50 3.24
C ARG A 144 -7.71 19.09 1.83
N ALA A 145 -6.56 19.64 1.48
CA ALA A 145 -6.32 20.24 0.17
C ALA A 145 -6.41 19.19 -0.97
N ARG A 146 -5.85 18.00 -0.74
CA ARG A 146 -5.85 16.93 -1.73
C ARG A 146 -7.24 16.33 -1.95
N ASP A 147 -7.99 16.09 -0.88
CA ASP A 147 -9.23 15.29 -0.91
C ASP A 147 -10.49 16.16 -0.82
N GLY A 148 -10.36 17.47 -0.59
CA GLY A 148 -11.49 18.41 -0.50
C GLY A 148 -12.44 18.10 0.65
N ILE A 149 -11.93 17.65 1.79
CA ILE A 149 -12.69 17.20 2.95
C ILE A 149 -12.57 18.15 4.14
N SER A 150 -13.44 17.96 5.14
CA SER A 150 -13.42 18.70 6.40
C SER A 150 -12.16 18.39 7.22
N ARG A 151 -11.87 19.25 8.21
CA ARG A 151 -10.80 19.00 9.18
C ARG A 151 -11.03 17.71 9.97
N GLU A 152 -12.26 17.47 10.39
CA GLU A 152 -12.64 16.27 11.13
C GLU A 152 -12.42 15.00 10.30
N ASP A 153 -12.87 14.99 9.05
CA ASP A 153 -12.67 13.86 8.14
C ASP A 153 -11.18 13.63 7.86
N ALA A 154 -10.39 14.71 7.74
CA ALA A 154 -8.95 14.58 7.57
C ALA A 154 -8.29 13.92 8.80
N ILE A 155 -8.66 14.34 10.01
CA ILE A 155 -8.17 13.73 11.26
C ILE A 155 -8.54 12.26 11.33
N ASN A 156 -9.78 11.90 10.98
CA ASN A 156 -10.25 10.51 10.96
C ASN A 156 -9.45 9.65 9.98
N ARG A 157 -9.12 10.18 8.79
CA ARG A 157 -8.27 9.48 7.82
C ARG A 157 -6.84 9.28 8.29
N ILE A 158 -6.28 10.28 8.97
CA ILE A 158 -4.92 10.21 9.52
C ILE A 158 -4.84 9.16 10.62
N ASN A 159 -5.87 9.03 11.45
CA ASN A 159 -5.90 8.13 12.60
C ASN A 159 -6.36 6.69 12.24
N SER A 160 -6.80 6.49 11.04
CA SER A 160 -7.17 5.15 10.57
C SER A 160 -5.97 4.41 9.95
#